data_67d51e55895efa48b631d6d8965b66a9
#
_entry.id   67d51e55895efa48b631d6d8965b66a9
#
_cell.length_a   1.000
_cell.length_b   1.000
_cell.length_c   1.000
_cell.angle_alpha   90.00
_cell.angle_beta   90.00
_cell.angle_gamma   90.00
#
_symmetry.space_group_name_H-M   'P 1'
#
loop_
_entity.id
_entity.type
_entity.pdbx_description
1 polymer ?
#
loop_
_entity_poly.entity_id
_entity_poly.type
_entity_poly.pdbx_seq_one_letter_code
_entity_poly.pdbx_strand_id
1 'polypeptide(L)'
;MHRQLNAKVTHRDRRRLLRTAAMLTAAAGVAIAVVLVGLGGSARSAPDKYTLQLPGGLPFSDFRGYEDWQVVSVSQTDDLLKVMVANPVMIDAYKAGIPGNGQPFPDGSKIAKIEWKPKKMTESPFSVNVPNALQDVFLIEKDTKRFPDTKGWAYAVFDYSPASDTFTPDASGTVNCGFACHTIVASKDYIFHSYQKR
;
A
#
# COMPACT_ATOMS: atom_id res chain seq x y z
N MET A 1 -5.53 -42.62 -73.12
CA MET A 1 -5.04 -41.51 -73.96
C MET A 1 -4.85 -40.30 -73.04
N HIS A 2 -3.69 -40.17 -72.36
CA HIS A 2 -3.38 -39.05 -71.51
C HIS A 2 -2.38 -38.10 -72.18
N ARG A 3 -2.84 -36.90 -72.47
CA ARG A 3 -2.01 -35.82 -73.01
C ARG A 3 -1.37 -35.05 -71.85
N GLN A 4 -0.07 -35.20 -71.64
CA GLN A 4 0.73 -34.39 -70.78
C GLN A 4 1.06 -33.05 -71.45
N LEU A 5 0.62 -31.96 -70.85
CA LEU A 5 1.00 -30.59 -71.21
C LEU A 5 2.19 -30.17 -70.36
N ASN A 6 3.39 -30.26 -70.89
CA ASN A 6 4.63 -29.71 -70.29
C ASN A 6 4.71 -28.21 -70.64
N ALA A 7 4.36 -27.36 -69.71
CA ALA A 7 4.60 -25.94 -69.85
C ALA A 7 6.06 -25.63 -69.43
N LYS A 8 6.90 -25.22 -70.37
CA LYS A 8 8.25 -24.72 -70.12
C LYS A 8 8.18 -23.34 -69.54
N VAL A 9 8.44 -23.24 -68.21
CA VAL A 9 8.63 -21.95 -67.52
C VAL A 9 9.98 -21.36 -67.95
N THR A 10 9.94 -20.18 -68.57
CA THR A 10 11.15 -19.51 -69.08
C THR A 10 11.91 -18.82 -67.90
N HIS A 11 13.23 -18.66 -68.13
CA HIS A 11 14.14 -18.05 -67.15
C HIS A 11 13.75 -16.61 -66.77
N ARG A 12 12.88 -15.96 -67.56
CA ARG A 12 12.40 -14.58 -67.30
C ARG A 12 11.29 -14.56 -66.27
N ASP A 13 10.46 -15.61 -66.20
CA ASP A 13 9.37 -15.71 -65.20
C ASP A 13 9.88 -16.00 -63.80
N ARG A 14 10.97 -16.77 -63.67
CA ARG A 14 11.62 -17.02 -62.39
C ARG A 14 12.19 -15.75 -61.73
N ARG A 15 12.70 -14.79 -62.54
CA ARG A 15 13.23 -13.52 -62.00
C ARG A 15 12.12 -12.55 -61.56
N ARG A 16 10.94 -12.60 -62.17
CA ARG A 16 9.77 -11.80 -61.73
C ARG A 16 9.18 -12.34 -60.42
N LEU A 17 9.05 -13.64 -60.26
CA LEU A 17 8.56 -14.28 -59.05
C LEU A 17 9.50 -14.03 -57.83
N LEU A 18 10.81 -14.05 -58.07
CA LEU A 18 11.78 -13.77 -57.01
C LEU A 18 11.79 -12.30 -56.57
N ARG A 19 11.49 -11.35 -57.47
CA ARG A 19 11.42 -9.91 -57.13
C ARG A 19 10.14 -9.56 -56.38
N THR A 20 9.02 -10.21 -56.67
CA THR A 20 7.76 -10.01 -55.92
C THR A 20 7.81 -10.63 -54.52
N ALA A 21 8.48 -11.78 -54.35
CA ALA A 21 8.66 -12.40 -53.04
C ALA A 21 9.57 -11.57 -52.10
N ALA A 22 10.62 -10.93 -52.65
CA ALA A 22 11.55 -10.11 -51.89
C ALA A 22 10.93 -8.78 -51.42
N MET A 23 9.97 -8.21 -52.15
CA MET A 23 9.29 -6.98 -51.73
C MET A 23 8.19 -7.23 -50.68
N LEU A 24 7.56 -8.39 -50.65
CA LEU A 24 6.54 -8.75 -49.64
C LEU A 24 7.17 -9.06 -48.27
N THR A 25 8.39 -9.58 -48.20
CA THR A 25 9.09 -9.83 -46.93
C THR A 25 9.64 -8.57 -46.29
N ALA A 26 10.01 -7.55 -47.08
CA ALA A 26 10.46 -6.27 -46.52
C ALA A 26 9.33 -5.44 -45.90
N ALA A 27 8.11 -5.52 -46.45
CA ALA A 27 6.94 -4.81 -45.91
C ALA A 27 6.41 -5.43 -44.59
N ALA A 28 6.51 -6.76 -44.43
CA ALA A 28 6.09 -7.44 -43.22
C ALA A 28 7.03 -7.18 -42.01
N GLY A 29 8.33 -7.04 -42.30
CA GLY A 29 9.34 -6.77 -41.24
C GLY A 29 9.21 -5.40 -40.61
N VAL A 30 8.81 -4.37 -41.35
CA VAL A 30 8.62 -3.01 -40.84
C VAL A 30 7.33 -2.89 -40.04
N ALA A 31 6.27 -3.58 -40.38
CA ALA A 31 5.01 -3.55 -39.63
C ALA A 31 5.12 -4.21 -38.26
N ILE A 32 5.93 -5.27 -38.11
CA ILE A 32 6.15 -5.94 -36.82
C ILE A 32 7.01 -5.10 -35.88
N ALA A 33 7.99 -4.36 -36.42
CA ALA A 33 8.84 -3.50 -35.60
C ALA A 33 8.08 -2.29 -35.00
N VAL A 34 7.08 -1.75 -35.71
CA VAL A 34 6.29 -0.61 -35.25
C VAL A 34 5.27 -1.04 -34.16
N VAL A 35 4.75 -2.28 -34.20
CA VAL A 35 3.79 -2.78 -33.19
C VAL A 35 4.49 -3.11 -31.86
N LEU A 36 5.75 -3.51 -31.86
CA LEU A 36 6.50 -3.83 -30.63
C LEU A 36 6.97 -2.60 -29.85
N VAL A 37 7.11 -1.43 -30.50
CA VAL A 37 7.48 -0.18 -29.82
C VAL A 37 6.29 0.47 -29.10
N GLY A 38 5.05 0.12 -29.48
CA GLY A 38 3.82 0.66 -28.86
C GLY A 38 3.35 -0.04 -27.58
N LEU A 39 3.94 -1.19 -27.21
CA LEU A 39 3.56 -1.97 -26.02
C LEU A 39 4.49 -1.78 -24.83
N GLY A 40 5.45 -0.86 -24.92
CA GLY A 40 6.23 -0.40 -23.79
C GLY A 40 5.39 0.54 -22.93
N GLY A 41 4.31 0.05 -22.33
CA GLY A 41 3.64 0.73 -21.23
C GLY A 41 4.68 0.94 -20.15
N SER A 42 5.13 2.18 -19.94
CA SER A 42 5.91 2.54 -18.77
C SER A 42 5.12 2.08 -17.56
N ALA A 43 5.58 1.03 -16.87
CA ALA A 43 5.05 0.70 -15.56
C ALA A 43 5.24 1.94 -14.71
N ARG A 44 4.16 2.71 -14.50
CA ARG A 44 4.15 3.81 -13.56
C ARG A 44 4.34 3.18 -12.20
N SER A 45 5.48 3.40 -11.56
CA SER A 45 5.60 3.04 -10.15
C SER A 45 4.49 3.73 -9.38
N ALA A 46 3.86 3.01 -8.46
CA ALA A 46 2.87 3.60 -7.55
C ALA A 46 3.49 4.86 -6.88
N PRO A 47 2.69 5.91 -6.68
CA PRO A 47 3.17 7.10 -5.97
C PRO A 47 3.72 6.70 -4.61
N ASP A 48 4.88 7.27 -4.24
CA ASP A 48 5.46 7.02 -2.92
C ASP A 48 4.51 7.53 -1.83
N LYS A 49 3.99 6.63 -1.00
CA LYS A 49 3.07 6.96 0.11
C LYS A 49 3.66 8.01 1.07
N TYR A 50 4.98 8.07 1.17
CA TYR A 50 5.67 9.02 2.04
C TYR A 50 5.69 10.47 1.52
N THR A 51 5.11 10.73 0.35
CA THR A 51 4.85 12.09 -0.13
C THR A 51 3.48 12.63 0.30
N LEU A 52 2.64 11.77 0.89
CA LEU A 52 1.28 12.12 1.31
C LEU A 52 1.29 12.88 2.63
N GLN A 53 0.40 13.85 2.73
CA GLN A 53 0.18 14.65 3.94
C GLN A 53 -1.30 15.01 4.07
N LEU A 54 -1.84 14.85 5.28
CA LEU A 54 -3.15 15.40 5.62
C LEU A 54 -2.99 16.91 5.88
N PRO A 55 -3.81 17.78 5.28
CA PRO A 55 -3.77 19.22 5.56
C PRO A 55 -3.93 19.51 7.06
N GLY A 56 -2.95 20.21 7.66
CA GLY A 56 -2.93 20.51 9.10
C GLY A 56 -2.69 19.29 10.02
N GLY A 57 -2.40 18.12 9.46
CA GLY A 57 -2.19 16.88 10.20
C GLY A 57 -0.79 16.29 10.00
N LEU A 58 -0.71 14.97 10.20
CA LEU A 58 0.54 14.23 10.11
C LEU A 58 0.90 13.92 8.65
N PRO A 59 2.15 14.15 8.22
CA PRO A 59 2.64 13.61 6.98
C PRO A 59 2.94 12.10 7.13
N PHE A 60 2.69 11.33 6.09
CA PHE A 60 3.00 9.91 6.08
C PHE A 60 4.51 9.65 6.26
N SER A 61 5.34 10.60 5.82
CA SER A 61 6.81 10.53 5.95
C SER A 61 7.32 10.40 7.37
N ASP A 62 6.61 10.95 8.36
CA ASP A 62 6.99 10.88 9.78
C ASP A 62 6.91 9.44 10.33
N PHE A 63 6.30 8.53 9.57
CA PHE A 63 6.09 7.12 9.92
C PHE A 63 6.91 6.17 9.03
N ARG A 64 7.92 6.67 8.34
CA ARG A 64 8.77 5.83 7.49
C ARG A 64 9.36 4.67 8.28
N GLY A 65 9.19 3.45 7.75
CA GLY A 65 9.64 2.20 8.39
C GLY A 65 8.69 1.66 9.47
N TYR A 66 7.44 2.16 9.55
CA TYR A 66 6.46 1.65 10.54
C TYR A 66 6.16 0.16 10.37
N GLU A 67 6.41 -0.39 9.20
CA GLU A 67 6.24 -1.82 8.92
C GLU A 67 7.15 -2.71 9.78
N ASP A 68 8.30 -2.17 10.19
CA ASP A 68 9.29 -2.85 11.03
C ASP A 68 9.14 -2.55 12.52
N TRP A 69 8.12 -1.76 12.92
CA TRP A 69 7.89 -1.40 14.30
C TRP A 69 7.34 -2.57 15.12
N GLN A 70 7.53 -2.48 16.42
CA GLN A 70 7.10 -3.53 17.33
C GLN A 70 5.59 -3.54 17.54
N VAL A 71 4.98 -4.72 17.44
CA VAL A 71 3.54 -4.88 17.72
C VAL A 71 3.22 -4.50 19.15
N VAL A 72 2.25 -3.63 19.35
CA VAL A 72 1.65 -3.28 20.65
C VAL A 72 0.50 -4.22 20.97
N SER A 73 -0.43 -4.35 20.04
CA SER A 73 -1.67 -5.10 20.21
C SER A 73 -2.25 -5.52 18.88
N VAL A 74 -3.14 -6.47 18.92
CA VAL A 74 -4.04 -6.86 17.82
C VAL A 74 -5.48 -6.74 18.28
N SER A 75 -6.40 -6.41 17.37
CA SER A 75 -7.82 -6.43 17.65
C SER A 75 -8.61 -6.84 16.42
N GLN A 76 -9.82 -7.28 16.61
CA GLN A 76 -10.72 -7.68 15.53
C GLN A 76 -12.11 -7.14 15.79
N THR A 77 -12.75 -6.61 14.77
CA THR A 77 -14.19 -6.41 14.69
C THR A 77 -14.76 -7.44 13.73
N ASP A 78 -16.09 -7.44 13.51
CA ASP A 78 -16.71 -8.37 12.58
C ASP A 78 -16.09 -8.26 11.16
N ASP A 79 -15.72 -7.05 10.75
CA ASP A 79 -15.30 -6.74 9.39
C ASP A 79 -13.80 -6.47 9.21
N LEU A 80 -13.06 -6.24 10.29
CA LEU A 80 -11.67 -5.77 10.22
C LEU A 80 -10.77 -6.51 11.20
N LEU A 81 -9.62 -6.93 10.70
CA LEU A 81 -8.48 -7.38 11.50
C LEU A 81 -7.46 -6.23 11.58
N LYS A 82 -7.00 -5.92 12.80
CA LYS A 82 -6.20 -4.73 13.08
C LYS A 82 -4.94 -5.10 13.83
N VAL A 83 -3.82 -4.47 13.47
CA VAL A 83 -2.59 -4.51 14.24
C VAL A 83 -2.14 -3.09 14.57
N MET A 84 -1.75 -2.85 15.80
CA MET A 84 -1.10 -1.62 16.26
C MET A 84 0.38 -1.89 16.44
N VAL A 85 1.20 -1.13 15.73
CA VAL A 85 2.65 -1.15 15.87
C VAL A 85 3.14 0.21 16.38
N ALA A 86 4.19 0.23 17.21
CA ALA A 86 4.74 1.45 17.76
C ALA A 86 6.25 1.55 17.59
N ASN A 87 6.73 2.79 17.50
CA ASN A 87 8.14 3.09 17.37
C ASN A 87 8.90 2.81 18.70
N PRO A 88 10.24 2.72 18.67
CA PRO A 88 11.03 2.42 19.84
C PRO A 88 10.76 3.35 21.04
N VAL A 89 10.56 4.66 20.80
CA VAL A 89 10.26 5.65 21.87
C VAL A 89 9.02 5.25 22.65
N MET A 90 7.94 4.90 21.95
CA MET A 90 6.70 4.51 22.60
C MET A 90 6.77 3.13 23.25
N ILE A 91 7.48 2.19 22.63
CA ILE A 91 7.70 0.85 23.19
C ILE A 91 8.47 0.94 24.52
N ASP A 92 9.50 1.77 24.58
CA ASP A 92 10.29 1.94 25.82
C ASP A 92 9.46 2.63 26.92
N ALA A 93 8.58 3.58 26.54
CA ALA A 93 7.62 4.18 27.46
C ALA A 93 6.65 3.14 28.05
N TYR A 94 6.10 2.25 27.23
CA TYR A 94 5.27 1.13 27.69
C TYR A 94 6.01 0.22 28.67
N LYS A 95 7.26 -0.14 28.38
CA LYS A 95 8.09 -0.98 29.25
C LYS A 95 8.40 -0.29 30.58
N ALA A 96 8.45 1.05 30.60
CA ALA A 96 8.59 1.86 31.80
C ALA A 96 7.28 2.00 32.60
N GLY A 97 6.18 1.39 32.16
CA GLY A 97 4.90 1.37 32.84
C GLY A 97 3.93 2.49 32.44
N ILE A 98 4.27 3.29 31.43
CA ILE A 98 3.38 4.35 30.88
C ILE A 98 2.27 3.68 30.05
N PRO A 99 1.03 4.14 30.11
CA PRO A 99 0.48 5.22 30.95
C PRO A 99 -0.02 4.72 32.32
N GLY A 100 0.18 3.45 32.64
CA GLY A 100 -0.34 2.81 33.87
C GLY A 100 0.20 3.43 35.18
N ASN A 101 1.37 4.07 35.12
CA ASN A 101 1.97 4.80 36.21
C ASN A 101 1.50 6.27 36.31
N GLY A 102 0.51 6.67 35.51
CA GLY A 102 -0.04 8.03 35.49
C GLY A 102 0.81 9.06 34.75
N GLN A 103 1.92 8.65 34.14
CA GLN A 103 2.75 9.53 33.32
C GLN A 103 2.27 9.55 31.87
N PRO A 104 2.37 10.69 31.17
CA PRO A 104 2.07 10.76 29.74
C PRO A 104 3.19 10.11 28.90
N PHE A 105 2.86 9.69 27.70
CA PHE A 105 3.86 9.29 26.73
C PHE A 105 4.77 10.46 26.34
N PRO A 106 6.06 10.22 26.12
CA PRO A 106 6.98 11.27 25.71
C PRO A 106 6.71 11.73 24.27
N ASP A 107 7.09 12.97 23.95
CA ASP A 107 7.10 13.48 22.59
C ASP A 107 7.94 12.57 21.68
N GLY A 108 7.50 12.39 20.46
CA GLY A 108 8.08 11.43 19.52
C GLY A 108 7.51 10.01 19.63
N SER A 109 6.61 9.74 20.58
CA SER A 109 5.84 8.47 20.59
C SER A 109 4.93 8.37 19.38
N LYS A 110 4.99 7.24 18.65
CA LYS A 110 4.22 7.03 17.44
C LYS A 110 3.59 5.64 17.40
N ILE A 111 2.36 5.58 16.87
CA ILE A 111 1.64 4.34 16.56
C ILE A 111 1.18 4.39 15.12
N ALA A 112 1.31 3.27 14.41
CA ALA A 112 0.58 2.98 13.20
C ALA A 112 -0.40 1.83 13.47
N LYS A 113 -1.69 2.03 13.15
CA LYS A 113 -2.72 0.99 13.17
C LYS A 113 -3.02 0.61 11.73
N ILE A 114 -2.82 -0.64 11.38
CA ILE A 114 -3.00 -1.17 10.03
C ILE A 114 -4.25 -2.04 10.06
N GLU A 115 -5.18 -1.82 9.13
CA GLU A 115 -6.46 -2.51 9.06
C GLU A 115 -6.62 -3.29 7.76
N TRP A 116 -7.09 -4.53 7.87
CA TRP A 116 -7.37 -5.41 6.73
C TRP A 116 -8.78 -6.00 6.82
N LYS A 117 -9.41 -6.22 5.67
CA LYS A 117 -10.49 -7.21 5.60
C LYS A 117 -9.90 -8.59 5.89
N PRO A 118 -10.47 -9.35 6.83
CA PRO A 118 -10.01 -10.71 7.08
C PRO A 118 -10.47 -11.68 6.00
N LYS A 119 -9.74 -12.79 5.88
CA LYS A 119 -10.23 -14.00 5.20
C LYS A 119 -10.03 -15.21 6.08
N LYS A 120 -10.85 -16.24 5.86
CA LYS A 120 -10.60 -17.54 6.47
C LYS A 120 -9.40 -18.21 5.83
N MET A 121 -8.50 -18.72 6.65
CA MET A 121 -7.42 -19.58 6.19
C MET A 121 -7.96 -21.00 6.03
N THR A 122 -7.71 -21.61 4.85
CA THR A 122 -8.18 -22.96 4.53
C THR A 122 -7.11 -24.03 4.82
N GLU A 123 -5.85 -23.63 4.90
CA GLU A 123 -4.70 -24.49 5.14
C GLU A 123 -4.46 -24.79 6.62
N SER A 124 -5.11 -24.04 7.52
CA SER A 124 -5.01 -24.27 8.96
C SER A 124 -5.93 -25.42 9.39
N PRO A 125 -5.51 -26.29 10.33
CA PRO A 125 -6.40 -27.30 10.92
C PRO A 125 -7.52 -26.68 11.79
N PHE A 126 -7.37 -25.40 12.13
CA PHE A 126 -8.39 -24.62 12.86
C PHE A 126 -8.91 -23.48 11.99
N SER A 127 -10.18 -23.09 12.20
CA SER A 127 -10.74 -21.93 11.53
C SER A 127 -10.13 -20.64 12.10
N VAL A 128 -9.24 -20.02 11.34
CA VAL A 128 -8.57 -18.76 11.72
C VAL A 128 -8.84 -17.67 10.70
N ASN A 129 -8.89 -16.43 11.18
CA ASN A 129 -8.91 -15.25 10.32
C ASN A 129 -7.48 -14.76 10.12
N VAL A 130 -7.15 -14.42 8.89
CA VAL A 130 -5.84 -13.83 8.51
C VAL A 130 -6.05 -12.53 7.74
N PRO A 131 -5.07 -11.60 7.75
CA PRO A 131 -5.12 -10.42 6.90
C PRO A 131 -5.29 -10.79 5.42
N ASN A 132 -6.12 -10.03 4.70
CA ASN A 132 -6.32 -10.21 3.27
C ASN A 132 -6.21 -8.86 2.54
N ALA A 133 -7.29 -8.10 2.37
CA ALA A 133 -7.26 -6.84 1.68
C ALA A 133 -6.98 -5.68 2.65
N LEU A 134 -5.85 -4.99 2.44
CA LEU A 134 -5.54 -3.75 3.16
C LEU A 134 -6.65 -2.72 2.91
N GLN A 135 -7.07 -2.03 3.96
CA GLN A 135 -8.11 -1.00 3.91
C GLN A 135 -7.52 0.38 4.14
N ASP A 136 -6.85 0.55 5.26
CA ASP A 136 -6.34 1.84 5.69
C ASP A 136 -5.19 1.71 6.69
N VAL A 137 -4.53 2.84 6.92
CA VAL A 137 -3.53 3.01 7.97
C VAL A 137 -3.86 4.28 8.76
N PHE A 138 -4.05 4.11 10.07
CA PHE A 138 -4.18 5.23 11.01
C PHE A 138 -2.82 5.53 11.61
N LEU A 139 -2.47 6.79 11.65
CA LEU A 139 -1.21 7.28 12.20
C LEU A 139 -1.48 8.19 13.39
N ILE A 140 -0.75 7.98 14.48
CA ILE A 140 -0.85 8.75 15.73
C ILE A 140 0.55 9.14 16.18
N GLU A 141 0.76 10.42 16.51
CA GLU A 141 2.03 10.95 17.00
C GLU A 141 1.82 11.86 18.20
N LYS A 142 2.71 11.77 19.18
CA LYS A 142 2.81 12.70 20.32
C LYS A 142 3.85 13.78 20.00
N ASP A 143 3.42 15.03 19.96
CA ASP A 143 4.27 16.22 19.88
C ASP A 143 3.53 17.38 20.55
N THR A 144 3.89 17.69 21.77
CA THR A 144 3.22 18.70 22.59
C THR A 144 3.43 20.12 22.08
N LYS A 145 4.48 20.37 21.28
CA LYS A 145 4.77 21.68 20.70
C LYS A 145 3.95 21.93 19.44
N ARG A 146 3.80 20.89 18.59
CA ARG A 146 3.03 21.00 17.34
C ARG A 146 1.52 20.94 17.59
N PHE A 147 1.06 20.19 18.60
CA PHE A 147 -0.35 19.90 18.82
C PHE A 147 -0.82 20.21 20.26
N PRO A 148 -0.64 21.43 20.76
CA PRO A 148 -0.99 21.79 22.15
C PRO A 148 -2.49 21.64 22.45
N ASP A 149 -3.35 21.91 21.49
CA ASP A 149 -4.82 21.90 21.65
C ASP A 149 -5.39 20.48 21.82
N THR A 150 -4.67 19.47 21.39
CA THR A 150 -5.04 18.05 21.48
C THR A 150 -4.19 17.28 22.49
N LYS A 151 -3.68 17.96 23.51
CA LYS A 151 -2.80 17.38 24.53
C LYS A 151 -1.54 16.74 23.96
N GLY A 152 -1.07 17.27 22.83
CA GLY A 152 0.10 16.81 22.12
C GLY A 152 -0.16 15.69 21.10
N TRP A 153 -1.36 15.15 21.00
CA TRP A 153 -1.65 14.05 20.09
C TRP A 153 -2.17 14.52 18.73
N ALA A 154 -1.57 14.04 17.68
CA ALA A 154 -2.03 14.21 16.30
C ALA A 154 -2.45 12.89 15.68
N TYR A 155 -3.37 12.97 14.72
CA TYR A 155 -4.01 11.83 14.10
C TYR A 155 -4.07 12.05 12.59
N ALA A 156 -3.94 10.97 11.82
CA ALA A 156 -4.20 10.95 10.39
C ALA A 156 -4.71 9.58 9.96
N VAL A 157 -5.51 9.54 8.91
CA VAL A 157 -5.97 8.31 8.26
C VAL A 157 -5.61 8.38 6.79
N PHE A 158 -5.14 7.26 6.26
CA PHE A 158 -4.83 7.08 4.85
C PHE A 158 -5.52 5.83 4.35
N ASP A 159 -6.51 6.02 3.49
CA ASP A 159 -7.24 4.96 2.82
C ASP A 159 -6.37 4.30 1.77
N TYR A 160 -6.46 2.99 1.63
CA TYR A 160 -5.76 2.23 0.60
C TYR A 160 -6.70 1.74 -0.49
N SER A 161 -6.32 1.98 -1.73
CA SER A 161 -7.01 1.47 -2.93
C SER A 161 -6.25 0.28 -3.52
N PRO A 162 -6.75 -0.97 -3.40
CA PRO A 162 -6.09 -2.13 -4.03
C PRO A 162 -6.08 -2.06 -5.56
N ALA A 163 -7.05 -1.36 -6.16
CA ALA A 163 -7.17 -1.25 -7.61
C ALA A 163 -6.05 -0.42 -8.25
N SER A 164 -5.52 0.55 -7.52
CA SER A 164 -4.45 1.45 -7.98
C SER A 164 -3.14 1.27 -7.23
N ASP A 165 -3.12 0.42 -6.19
CA ASP A 165 -1.98 0.24 -5.28
C ASP A 165 -1.49 1.58 -4.70
N THR A 166 -2.44 2.42 -4.22
CA THR A 166 -2.16 3.76 -3.73
C THR A 166 -2.86 4.05 -2.41
N PHE A 167 -2.22 4.90 -1.60
CA PHE A 167 -2.86 5.53 -0.46
C PHE A 167 -3.39 6.92 -0.82
N THR A 168 -4.46 7.34 -0.14
CA THR A 168 -5.01 8.70 -0.20
C THR A 168 -5.33 9.19 1.20
N PRO A 169 -5.03 10.47 1.55
CA PRO A 169 -5.44 11.03 2.83
C PRO A 169 -6.97 11.03 2.95
N ASP A 170 -7.51 10.49 4.06
CA ASP A 170 -8.92 10.64 4.39
C ASP A 170 -9.15 12.03 5.03
N ALA A 171 -9.87 12.87 4.32
CA ALA A 171 -10.17 14.25 4.78
C ALA A 171 -11.00 14.28 6.06
N SER A 172 -11.73 13.22 6.42
CA SER A 172 -12.47 13.09 7.67
C SER A 172 -11.58 12.66 8.84
N GLY A 173 -10.46 11.99 8.57
CA GLY A 173 -9.49 11.50 9.56
C GLY A 173 -8.59 12.60 10.12
N THR A 174 -9.16 13.75 10.49
CA THR A 174 -8.43 14.92 10.97
C THR A 174 -7.91 14.74 12.41
N VAL A 175 -6.94 15.59 12.80
CA VAL A 175 -6.42 15.66 14.17
C VAL A 175 -7.57 15.83 15.18
N ASN A 176 -8.51 16.72 14.93
CA ASN A 176 -9.63 16.97 15.84
C ASN A 176 -10.62 15.80 15.93
N CYS A 177 -10.91 15.14 14.81
CA CYS A 177 -11.78 13.96 14.79
C CYS A 177 -11.14 12.80 15.57
N GLY A 178 -9.87 12.51 15.31
CA GLY A 178 -9.13 11.47 16.05
C GLY A 178 -9.06 11.79 17.55
N PHE A 179 -8.72 13.03 17.90
CA PHE A 179 -8.67 13.44 19.31
C PHE A 179 -10.01 13.29 20.02
N ALA A 180 -11.12 13.73 19.39
CA ALA A 180 -12.45 13.61 19.99
C ALA A 180 -12.80 12.15 20.34
N CYS A 181 -12.51 11.19 19.45
CA CYS A 181 -12.70 9.77 19.72
C CYS A 181 -11.81 9.26 20.86
N HIS A 182 -10.58 9.76 20.98
CA HIS A 182 -9.61 9.29 21.98
C HIS A 182 -9.81 9.91 23.36
N THR A 183 -10.64 10.96 23.53
CA THR A 183 -10.96 11.57 24.83
C THR A 183 -11.55 10.58 25.84
N ILE A 184 -12.25 9.54 25.38
CA ILE A 184 -12.83 8.51 26.25
C ILE A 184 -11.78 7.70 27.02
N VAL A 185 -10.54 7.73 26.58
CA VAL A 185 -9.38 7.09 27.25
C VAL A 185 -8.33 8.10 27.72
N ALA A 186 -8.75 9.32 28.05
CA ALA A 186 -7.85 10.38 28.52
C ALA A 186 -7.00 9.96 29.73
N SER A 187 -7.55 9.11 30.63
CA SER A 187 -6.81 8.56 31.78
C SER A 187 -5.63 7.64 31.37
N LYS A 188 -5.58 7.22 30.13
CA LYS A 188 -4.49 6.43 29.55
C LYS A 188 -3.68 7.25 28.53
N ASP A 189 -3.59 8.56 28.76
CA ASP A 189 -2.97 9.51 27.83
C ASP A 189 -3.49 9.31 26.39
N TYR A 190 -4.80 9.17 26.23
CA TYR A 190 -5.51 9.07 24.93
C TYR A 190 -5.17 7.83 24.09
N ILE A 191 -4.61 6.77 24.68
CA ILE A 191 -4.24 5.54 23.97
C ILE A 191 -5.09 4.36 24.43
N PHE A 192 -5.81 3.72 23.49
CA PHE A 192 -6.72 2.60 23.78
C PHE A 192 -6.01 1.33 24.23
N HIS A 193 -4.93 0.98 23.55
CA HIS A 193 -4.31 -0.34 23.66
C HIS A 193 -3.12 -0.32 24.62
N SER A 194 -3.10 -1.30 25.51
CA SER A 194 -1.97 -1.58 26.38
C SER A 194 -0.95 -2.49 25.67
N TYR A 195 0.32 -2.32 25.98
CA TYR A 195 1.37 -3.24 25.55
C TYR A 195 1.31 -4.52 26.36
N GLN A 196 0.96 -5.61 25.72
CA GLN A 196 0.76 -6.88 26.38
C GLN A 196 2.09 -7.55 26.73
N LYS A 197 2.11 -8.25 27.88
CA LYS A 197 3.25 -9.08 28.28
C LYS A 197 3.51 -10.17 27.25
N ARG A 198 4.76 -10.41 26.93
CA ARG A 198 5.21 -11.41 25.98
C ARG A 198 6.57 -11.97 26.40
#